data_3beaf7544d851139292b874957f7da80
#
_entry.id   3beaf7544d851139292b874957f7da80
#
_cell.length_a   1.000
_cell.length_b   1.000
_cell.length_c   1.000
_cell.angle_alpha   90.00
_cell.angle_beta   90.00
_cell.angle_gamma   90.00
#
_symmetry.space_group_name_H-M   'P 1'
#
loop_
_entity.id
_entity.type
_entity.pdbx_description
1 polymer ?
#
loop_
_entity_poly.entity_id
_entity_poly.type
_entity_poly.pdbx_seq_one_letter_code
_entity_poly.pdbx_strand_id
1 'polypeptide(L)'
;MTAQTATQKQPIVSGEDYINSLRGRKLKVYLFGELVEDTVEHPMIRPSINAVAETYDLAMREPDLASATSHLTGERVNRFLNIVMNRDDVVLQNKMQRRLGQLTGTCFQRCVGMDALNSLYSTTFEIDEKYQTEYHERLKNFIKEVQTQNLVIGGAMTDVKGDRSLAPHEQADPDLFVHVVERTDAGVYVSGAKAHQTGCLNSHWLIVMPTMRLTENDKDYSIVGAIPVDAEGITYIYGRQSCDTRSMEGGTIDVGNANFGGQEAMVILERVFIPNELIFMDGETEFASMLVERFTCYHRRSYVCKSGVGDVLIGAAAQIAEYNGAEKASHIKDKLVEMTHLNETIYATGIASSYQSKPTASGAYLNDDMIANVCKHHVTKMPYEIGRLAQDLAGGLVVTMPSEKDYRSEEVGHLLEKYLKGRADVSTENRMRILRLIENMTLGRNAVGYLTESMHGAGSPQAQRIQIARGMQIEFKKQLAKELAGIEERKREQLTSEISDYFGRIFDTDV
;
A
#
# COMPACT_ATOMS: atom_id res chain seq x y z
N MET A 1 -30.12 -32.00 -0.31
CA MET A 1 -28.74 -32.34 0.07
C MET A 1 -28.38 -31.51 1.27
N THR A 2 -27.96 -32.12 2.34
CA THR A 2 -27.81 -31.60 3.69
C THR A 2 -26.83 -30.44 3.74
N ALA A 3 -27.26 -29.30 4.32
CA ALA A 3 -26.41 -28.18 4.69
C ALA A 3 -25.28 -28.70 5.59
N GLN A 4 -24.05 -28.70 5.08
CA GLN A 4 -22.87 -28.79 5.93
C GLN A 4 -22.86 -27.54 6.80
N THR A 5 -23.08 -27.73 8.09
CA THR A 5 -22.82 -26.74 9.13
C THR A 5 -21.37 -26.27 8.97
N ALA A 6 -21.21 -25.08 8.40
CA ALA A 6 -19.92 -24.40 8.39
C ALA A 6 -19.49 -24.23 9.85
N THR A 7 -18.46 -24.95 10.24
CA THR A 7 -17.77 -24.75 11.53
C THR A 7 -17.35 -23.28 11.53
N GLN A 8 -17.95 -22.45 12.41
CA GLN A 8 -17.57 -21.06 12.56
C GLN A 8 -16.07 -21.02 12.88
N LYS A 9 -15.25 -20.64 11.90
CA LYS A 9 -13.81 -20.43 12.11
C LYS A 9 -13.69 -19.31 13.15
N GLN A 10 -12.89 -19.53 14.17
CA GLN A 10 -12.59 -18.49 15.16
C GLN A 10 -11.93 -17.29 14.46
N PRO A 11 -12.25 -16.04 14.86
CA PRO A 11 -11.64 -14.87 14.27
C PRO A 11 -10.13 -14.88 14.50
N ILE A 12 -9.39 -14.38 13.53
CA ILE A 12 -7.93 -14.20 13.62
C ILE A 12 -7.65 -13.08 14.62
N VAL A 13 -6.90 -13.34 15.68
CA VAL A 13 -6.61 -12.37 16.75
C VAL A 13 -5.15 -11.93 16.71
N SER A 14 -4.21 -12.88 16.59
CA SER A 14 -2.77 -12.65 16.65
C SER A 14 -2.09 -12.83 15.29
N GLY A 15 -0.82 -12.38 15.20
CA GLY A 15 0.01 -12.65 14.03
C GLY A 15 0.23 -14.16 13.82
N GLU A 16 0.31 -14.94 14.88
CA GLU A 16 0.43 -16.41 14.80
C GLU A 16 -0.85 -17.04 14.26
N ASP A 17 -2.04 -16.63 14.74
CA ASP A 17 -3.32 -17.09 14.20
C ASP A 17 -3.42 -16.77 12.69
N TYR A 18 -2.96 -15.57 12.31
CA TYR A 18 -2.92 -15.18 10.89
C TYR A 18 -2.01 -16.10 10.07
N ILE A 19 -0.78 -16.35 10.53
CA ILE A 19 0.15 -17.27 9.84
C ILE A 19 -0.48 -18.64 9.70
N ASN A 20 -1.10 -19.15 10.76
CA ASN A 20 -1.76 -20.45 10.76
C ASN A 20 -2.97 -20.49 9.82
N SER A 21 -3.70 -19.39 9.66
CA SER A 21 -4.83 -19.29 8.73
C SER A 21 -4.42 -19.41 7.26
N LEU A 22 -3.15 -19.15 6.95
CA LEU A 22 -2.61 -19.26 5.60
C LEU A 22 -2.20 -20.69 5.21
N ARG A 23 -2.08 -21.59 6.20
CA ARG A 23 -1.65 -22.99 5.98
C ARG A 23 -2.73 -23.79 5.25
N GLY A 24 -2.29 -24.70 4.41
CA GLY A 24 -3.17 -25.64 3.68
C GLY A 24 -3.94 -25.01 2.51
N ARG A 25 -3.74 -23.72 2.20
CA ARG A 25 -4.30 -23.09 0.99
C ARG A 25 -3.62 -23.68 -0.26
N LYS A 26 -4.40 -23.87 -1.32
CA LYS A 26 -3.92 -24.44 -2.59
C LYS A 26 -3.54 -23.32 -3.57
N LEU A 27 -2.51 -22.56 -3.27
CA LEU A 27 -2.02 -21.52 -4.16
C LEU A 27 -1.12 -22.11 -5.26
N LYS A 28 -1.35 -21.73 -6.52
CA LYS A 28 -0.46 -22.07 -7.64
C LYS A 28 0.53 -20.92 -7.84
N VAL A 29 1.68 -20.98 -7.16
CA VAL A 29 2.70 -19.93 -7.14
C VAL A 29 3.97 -20.41 -7.82
N TYR A 30 4.44 -19.65 -8.81
CA TYR A 30 5.73 -19.89 -9.47
C TYR A 30 6.77 -18.89 -8.99
N LEU A 31 7.94 -19.38 -8.62
CA LEU A 31 9.12 -18.64 -8.24
C LEU A 31 10.34 -19.19 -8.96
N PHE A 32 11.04 -18.38 -9.74
CA PHE A 32 12.16 -18.81 -10.60
C PHE A 32 11.83 -19.95 -11.57
N GLY A 33 10.59 -20.03 -12.02
CA GLY A 33 10.12 -21.08 -12.93
C GLY A 33 9.68 -22.39 -12.24
N GLU A 34 9.80 -22.47 -10.93
CA GLU A 34 9.41 -23.63 -10.13
C GLU A 34 8.14 -23.38 -9.32
N LEU A 35 7.32 -24.41 -9.19
CA LEU A 35 6.12 -24.36 -8.34
C LEU A 35 6.53 -24.41 -6.87
N VAL A 36 6.05 -23.44 -6.10
CA VAL A 36 6.29 -23.38 -4.65
C VAL A 36 5.31 -24.29 -3.93
N GLU A 37 5.81 -25.30 -3.24
CA GLU A 37 4.98 -26.29 -2.52
C GLU A 37 4.39 -25.68 -1.21
N ASP A 38 5.20 -24.97 -0.43
CA ASP A 38 4.80 -24.34 0.82
C ASP A 38 5.14 -22.83 0.79
N THR A 39 4.14 -22.01 0.54
CA THR A 39 4.29 -20.56 0.50
C THR A 39 4.49 -19.95 1.88
N VAL A 40 4.05 -20.62 2.96
CA VAL A 40 4.13 -20.08 4.33
C VAL A 40 5.54 -20.22 4.91
N GLU A 41 6.20 -21.34 4.65
CA GLU A 41 7.55 -21.59 5.20
C GLU A 41 8.68 -21.25 4.20
N HIS A 42 8.37 -20.88 2.98
CA HIS A 42 9.39 -20.54 1.98
C HIS A 42 10.24 -19.33 2.44
N PRO A 43 11.58 -19.44 2.57
CA PRO A 43 12.43 -18.41 3.19
C PRO A 43 12.35 -17.03 2.53
N MET A 44 12.10 -16.96 1.23
CA MET A 44 11.94 -15.69 0.50
C MET A 44 10.53 -15.09 0.64
N ILE A 45 9.50 -15.89 0.95
CA ILE A 45 8.13 -15.44 1.09
C ILE A 45 7.80 -15.11 2.55
N ARG A 46 8.26 -15.92 3.51
CA ARG A 46 7.96 -15.80 4.93
C ARG A 46 8.12 -14.39 5.50
N PRO A 47 9.17 -13.61 5.18
CA PRO A 47 9.29 -12.24 5.70
C PRO A 47 8.14 -11.31 5.29
N SER A 48 7.50 -11.55 4.14
CA SER A 48 6.33 -10.77 3.74
C SER A 48 5.06 -11.15 4.52
N ILE A 49 4.93 -12.41 4.89
CA ILE A 49 3.86 -12.90 5.79
C ILE A 49 4.03 -12.31 7.18
N ASN A 50 5.25 -12.26 7.70
CA ASN A 50 5.54 -11.65 9.01
C ASN A 50 5.17 -10.17 9.06
N ALA A 51 5.37 -9.43 7.95
CA ALA A 51 4.97 -8.02 7.89
C ALA A 51 3.44 -7.82 7.99
N VAL A 52 2.66 -8.75 7.45
CA VAL A 52 1.20 -8.74 7.63
C VAL A 52 0.81 -9.21 9.04
N ALA A 53 1.47 -10.22 9.59
CA ALA A 53 1.26 -10.71 10.95
C ALA A 53 1.42 -9.58 11.99
N GLU A 54 2.43 -8.73 11.82
CA GLU A 54 2.67 -7.55 12.68
C GLU A 54 1.47 -6.61 12.76
N THR A 55 0.60 -6.57 11.74
CA THR A 55 -0.62 -5.74 11.77
C THR A 55 -1.68 -6.26 12.74
N TYR A 56 -1.67 -7.55 13.04
CA TYR A 56 -2.53 -8.17 14.06
C TYR A 56 -1.95 -7.96 15.45
N ASP A 57 -0.63 -8.18 15.59
CA ASP A 57 0.07 -8.00 16.85
C ASP A 57 0.03 -6.52 17.30
N LEU A 58 0.10 -5.57 16.36
CA LEU A 58 -0.12 -4.15 16.68
C LEU A 58 -1.53 -3.90 17.21
N ALA A 59 -2.56 -4.51 16.62
CA ALA A 59 -3.93 -4.35 17.09
C ALA A 59 -4.14 -4.88 18.52
N MET A 60 -3.36 -5.87 18.93
CA MET A 60 -3.33 -6.37 20.31
C MET A 60 -2.58 -5.42 21.24
N ARG A 61 -1.42 -4.91 20.83
CA ARG A 61 -0.56 -4.06 21.68
C ARG A 61 -1.05 -2.61 21.76
N GLU A 62 -1.53 -2.05 20.66
CA GLU A 62 -1.98 -0.65 20.54
C GLU A 62 -3.41 -0.62 19.97
N PRO A 63 -4.42 -1.17 20.70
CA PRO A 63 -5.76 -1.35 20.16
C PRO A 63 -6.47 -0.03 19.79
N ASP A 64 -6.20 1.07 20.47
CA ASP A 64 -6.81 2.37 20.15
C ASP A 64 -6.30 2.93 18.82
N LEU A 65 -5.07 2.57 18.45
CA LEU A 65 -4.48 2.94 17.17
C LEU A 65 -4.92 2.00 16.05
N ALA A 66 -4.87 0.69 16.27
CA ALA A 66 -5.00 -0.31 15.19
C ALA A 66 -6.33 -1.04 15.14
N SER A 67 -7.31 -0.67 15.98
CA SER A 67 -8.69 -1.15 15.92
C SER A 67 -9.68 0.01 15.83
N ALA A 68 -10.91 -0.29 15.43
CA ALA A 68 -12.02 0.66 15.38
C ALA A 68 -13.34 -0.08 15.70
N THR A 69 -14.40 0.64 16.07
CA THR A 69 -15.74 0.09 16.18
C THR A 69 -16.44 0.17 14.83
N SER A 70 -16.80 -0.97 14.25
CA SER A 70 -17.51 -1.03 12.97
C SER A 70 -18.93 -0.48 13.11
N HIS A 71 -19.33 0.44 12.24
CA HIS A 71 -20.73 0.90 12.16
C HIS A 71 -21.67 -0.16 11.59
N LEU A 72 -21.14 -1.19 10.90
CA LEU A 72 -21.95 -2.27 10.32
C LEU A 72 -22.31 -3.37 11.32
N THR A 73 -21.41 -3.66 12.27
CA THR A 73 -21.57 -4.77 13.22
C THR A 73 -21.66 -4.31 14.67
N GLY A 74 -21.24 -3.10 15.00
CA GLY A 74 -21.09 -2.62 16.38
C GLY A 74 -19.87 -3.22 17.11
N GLU A 75 -19.16 -4.15 16.47
CA GLU A 75 -18.03 -4.87 17.06
C GLU A 75 -16.70 -4.14 16.83
N ARG A 76 -15.72 -4.45 17.68
CA ARG A 76 -14.35 -3.98 17.49
C ARG A 76 -13.65 -4.80 16.42
N VAL A 77 -13.19 -4.14 15.36
CA VAL A 77 -12.55 -4.74 14.19
C VAL A 77 -11.14 -4.19 14.00
N ASN A 78 -10.28 -4.92 13.29
CA ASN A 78 -9.00 -4.38 12.86
C ASN A 78 -9.24 -3.15 11.96
N ARG A 79 -8.48 -2.06 12.18
CA ARG A 79 -8.69 -0.79 11.45
C ARG A 79 -8.53 -0.92 9.94
N PHE A 80 -7.81 -1.93 9.44
CA PHE A 80 -7.74 -2.23 8.01
C PHE A 80 -9.07 -2.69 7.39
N LEU A 81 -10.03 -3.12 8.21
CA LEU A 81 -11.35 -3.57 7.76
C LEU A 81 -12.46 -2.56 8.08
N ASN A 82 -12.11 -1.45 8.76
CA ASN A 82 -13.09 -0.43 9.13
C ASN A 82 -13.42 0.47 7.94
N ILE A 83 -14.72 0.71 7.73
CA ILE A 83 -15.17 1.79 6.86
C ILE A 83 -15.15 3.08 7.66
N VAL A 84 -14.46 4.09 7.15
CA VAL A 84 -14.26 5.36 7.84
C VAL A 84 -15.52 6.22 7.80
N MET A 85 -16.19 6.36 8.93
CA MET A 85 -17.43 7.12 9.05
C MET A 85 -17.23 8.49 9.73
N ASN A 86 -16.00 8.85 10.05
CA ASN A 86 -15.64 10.13 10.64
C ASN A 86 -14.19 10.48 10.33
N ARG A 87 -13.82 11.74 10.57
CA ARG A 87 -12.49 12.31 10.33
C ARG A 87 -11.40 11.63 11.15
N ASP A 88 -11.69 11.33 12.40
CA ASP A 88 -10.69 10.75 13.32
C ASP A 88 -10.24 9.37 12.87
N ASP A 89 -11.16 8.55 12.33
CA ASP A 89 -10.82 7.25 11.74
C ASP A 89 -9.86 7.39 10.56
N VAL A 90 -10.06 8.40 9.70
CA VAL A 90 -9.17 8.66 8.56
C VAL A 90 -7.77 9.07 9.04
N VAL A 91 -7.68 9.92 10.07
CA VAL A 91 -6.41 10.35 10.69
C VAL A 91 -5.71 9.18 11.39
N LEU A 92 -6.45 8.36 12.13
CA LEU A 92 -5.91 7.20 12.85
C LEU A 92 -5.37 6.13 11.90
N GLN A 93 -5.97 5.95 10.72
CA GLN A 93 -5.40 5.07 9.69
C GLN A 93 -3.98 5.52 9.31
N ASN A 94 -3.75 6.80 9.10
CA ASN A 94 -2.41 7.31 8.75
C ASN A 94 -1.40 7.16 9.90
N LYS A 95 -1.82 7.44 11.13
CA LYS A 95 -0.96 7.21 12.31
C LYS A 95 -0.57 5.74 12.46
N MET A 96 -1.52 4.83 12.31
CA MET A 96 -1.28 3.38 12.31
C MET A 96 -0.29 2.97 11.22
N GLN A 97 -0.44 3.50 10.02
CA GLN A 97 0.43 3.17 8.88
C GLN A 97 1.88 3.63 9.11
N ARG A 98 2.10 4.83 9.68
CA ARG A 98 3.46 5.25 10.08
C ARG A 98 4.02 4.29 11.14
N ARG A 99 3.23 3.96 12.16
CA ARG A 99 3.64 3.03 13.22
C ARG A 99 4.05 1.66 12.69
N LEU A 100 3.28 1.10 11.77
CA LEU A 100 3.63 -0.17 11.11
C LEU A 100 4.91 -0.06 10.27
N GLY A 101 5.11 1.04 9.56
CA GLY A 101 6.36 1.30 8.84
C GLY A 101 7.57 1.30 9.78
N GLN A 102 7.45 1.90 10.99
CA GLN A 102 8.50 1.88 12.03
C GLN A 102 8.78 0.48 12.56
N LEU A 103 7.75 -0.35 12.74
CA LEU A 103 7.87 -1.69 13.31
C LEU A 103 8.45 -2.70 12.31
N THR A 104 8.17 -2.54 11.02
CA THR A 104 8.54 -3.52 10.00
C THR A 104 9.70 -3.09 9.11
N GLY A 105 9.96 -1.78 8.96
CA GLY A 105 10.94 -1.26 8.01
C GLY A 105 10.63 -1.61 6.54
N THR A 106 9.39 -2.00 6.22
CA THR A 106 8.97 -2.45 4.90
C THR A 106 7.49 -2.19 4.64
N CYS A 107 6.96 -2.67 3.51
CA CYS A 107 5.53 -2.66 3.20
C CYS A 107 4.81 -3.78 3.97
N PHE A 108 3.79 -3.43 4.75
CA PHE A 108 2.92 -4.37 5.48
C PHE A 108 1.66 -4.79 4.68
N GLN A 109 1.51 -4.37 3.44
CA GLN A 109 0.68 -4.92 2.35
C GLN A 109 -0.85 -4.82 2.50
N ARG A 110 -1.40 -4.40 3.65
CA ARG A 110 -2.86 -4.38 3.91
C ARG A 110 -3.59 -3.11 3.45
N CYS A 111 -2.86 -2.03 3.14
CA CYS A 111 -3.47 -0.75 2.77
C CYS A 111 -4.31 -0.84 1.48
N VAL A 112 -3.94 -1.69 0.53
CA VAL A 112 -4.67 -1.87 -0.73
C VAL A 112 -6.11 -2.33 -0.47
N GLY A 113 -6.31 -3.36 0.35
CA GLY A 113 -7.64 -3.85 0.70
C GLY A 113 -8.46 -2.84 1.51
N MET A 114 -7.81 -2.17 2.48
CA MET A 114 -8.45 -1.11 3.27
C MET A 114 -9.00 0.01 2.37
N ASP A 115 -8.18 0.48 1.45
CA ASP A 115 -8.55 1.60 0.58
C ASP A 115 -9.57 1.17 -0.48
N ALA A 116 -9.53 -0.10 -0.93
CA ALA A 116 -10.54 -0.69 -1.81
C ALA A 116 -11.92 -0.78 -1.15
N LEU A 117 -12.01 -1.31 0.07
CA LEU A 117 -13.28 -1.42 0.78
C LEU A 117 -13.92 -0.04 0.99
N ASN A 118 -13.13 0.97 1.38
CA ASN A 118 -13.61 2.32 1.58
C ASN A 118 -14.07 3.00 0.27
N SER A 119 -13.35 2.81 -0.82
CA SER A 119 -13.73 3.36 -2.13
C SER A 119 -14.97 2.67 -2.69
N LEU A 120 -15.06 1.35 -2.57
CA LEU A 120 -16.23 0.58 -2.99
C LEU A 120 -17.47 0.96 -2.20
N TYR A 121 -17.35 1.17 -0.87
CA TYR A 121 -18.49 1.50 -0.04
C TYR A 121 -19.23 2.75 -0.54
N SER A 122 -18.52 3.80 -0.91
CA SER A 122 -19.13 5.00 -1.45
C SER A 122 -19.55 4.85 -2.92
N THR A 123 -18.81 4.07 -3.73
CA THR A 123 -19.10 3.93 -5.16
C THR A 123 -20.33 3.04 -5.41
N THR A 124 -20.41 1.90 -4.73
CA THR A 124 -21.58 1.00 -4.88
C THR A 124 -22.88 1.64 -4.42
N PHE A 125 -22.83 2.50 -3.38
CA PHE A 125 -23.99 3.27 -2.94
C PHE A 125 -24.55 4.13 -4.08
N GLU A 126 -23.71 4.88 -4.78
CA GLU A 126 -24.10 5.75 -5.89
C GLU A 126 -24.51 4.96 -7.15
N ILE A 127 -23.92 3.77 -7.37
CA ILE A 127 -24.38 2.87 -8.45
C ILE A 127 -25.81 2.41 -8.18
N ASP A 128 -26.09 1.93 -6.96
CA ASP A 128 -27.43 1.46 -6.58
C ASP A 128 -28.46 2.58 -6.65
N GLU A 129 -28.11 3.82 -6.25
CA GLU A 129 -29.02 4.98 -6.40
C GLU A 129 -29.38 5.24 -7.87
N LYS A 130 -28.41 5.09 -8.77
CA LYS A 130 -28.59 5.39 -10.20
C LYS A 130 -29.26 4.25 -10.97
N TYR A 131 -28.84 3.02 -10.73
CA TYR A 131 -29.23 1.86 -11.53
C TYR A 131 -30.18 0.90 -10.84
N GLN A 132 -30.51 1.15 -9.55
CA GLN A 132 -31.38 0.31 -8.73
C GLN A 132 -30.84 -1.13 -8.61
N THR A 133 -29.53 -1.27 -8.53
CA THR A 133 -28.82 -2.52 -8.27
C THR A 133 -28.76 -2.84 -6.78
N GLU A 134 -28.14 -3.94 -6.39
CA GLU A 134 -27.99 -4.38 -4.98
C GLU A 134 -26.51 -4.51 -4.58
N TYR A 135 -25.61 -3.85 -5.32
CA TYR A 135 -24.17 -3.99 -5.11
C TYR A 135 -23.71 -3.50 -3.73
N HIS A 136 -24.32 -2.43 -3.23
CA HIS A 136 -23.98 -1.89 -1.91
C HIS A 136 -24.36 -2.84 -0.78
N GLU A 137 -25.52 -3.51 -0.87
CA GLU A 137 -25.93 -4.48 0.14
C GLU A 137 -25.04 -5.75 0.07
N ARG A 138 -24.70 -6.22 -1.13
CA ARG A 138 -23.74 -7.34 -1.32
C ARG A 138 -22.38 -7.00 -0.71
N LEU A 139 -21.87 -5.79 -0.96
CA LEU A 139 -20.62 -5.31 -0.39
C LEU A 139 -20.67 -5.23 1.15
N LYS A 140 -21.76 -4.69 1.74
CA LYS A 140 -21.92 -4.64 3.20
C LYS A 140 -21.91 -6.04 3.83
N ASN A 141 -22.54 -7.01 3.19
CA ASN A 141 -22.56 -8.39 3.66
C ASN A 141 -21.16 -9.01 3.61
N PHE A 142 -20.41 -8.80 2.51
CA PHE A 142 -19.01 -9.20 2.40
C PHE A 142 -18.14 -8.54 3.49
N ILE A 143 -18.30 -7.22 3.72
CA ILE A 143 -17.54 -6.51 4.76
C ILE A 143 -17.86 -7.07 6.15
N LYS A 144 -19.10 -7.33 6.48
CA LYS A 144 -19.49 -7.96 7.78
C LYS A 144 -18.81 -9.31 7.97
N GLU A 145 -18.79 -10.14 6.92
CA GLU A 145 -18.15 -11.46 6.98
C GLU A 145 -16.63 -11.34 7.23
N VAL A 146 -15.93 -10.51 6.46
CA VAL A 146 -14.49 -10.36 6.60
C VAL A 146 -14.11 -9.67 7.91
N GLN A 147 -14.93 -8.78 8.45
CA GLN A 147 -14.77 -8.18 9.77
C GLN A 147 -14.94 -9.22 10.89
N THR A 148 -15.95 -10.05 10.82
CA THR A 148 -16.24 -11.09 11.83
C THR A 148 -15.10 -12.10 11.93
N GLN A 149 -14.52 -12.48 10.82
CA GLN A 149 -13.39 -13.44 10.78
C GLN A 149 -12.03 -12.74 10.88
N ASN A 150 -11.97 -11.42 10.80
CA ASN A 150 -10.77 -10.58 10.79
C ASN A 150 -9.78 -10.98 9.67
N LEU A 151 -10.27 -11.11 8.44
CA LEU A 151 -9.51 -11.58 7.29
C LEU A 151 -8.65 -10.48 6.67
N VAL A 152 -7.63 -10.87 5.92
CA VAL A 152 -6.83 -9.96 5.09
C VAL A 152 -7.45 -9.86 3.72
N ILE A 153 -7.72 -8.63 3.30
CA ILE A 153 -8.18 -8.29 1.95
C ILE A 153 -7.00 -7.70 1.18
N GLY A 154 -6.72 -8.26 0.03
CA GLY A 154 -5.74 -7.76 -0.94
C GLY A 154 -6.43 -7.18 -2.17
N GLY A 155 -5.63 -6.73 -3.13
CA GLY A 155 -6.13 -6.22 -4.40
C GLY A 155 -5.56 -6.96 -5.59
N ALA A 156 -6.38 -7.12 -6.61
CA ALA A 156 -6.00 -7.49 -7.98
C ALA A 156 -6.46 -6.34 -8.89
N MET A 157 -5.73 -5.22 -8.85
CA MET A 157 -6.17 -3.93 -9.36
C MET A 157 -5.38 -3.46 -10.55
N THR A 158 -4.07 -3.23 -10.39
CA THR A 158 -3.24 -2.66 -11.45
C THR A 158 -3.18 -3.58 -12.65
N ASP A 159 -3.70 -3.10 -13.76
CA ASP A 159 -3.73 -3.84 -15.01
C ASP A 159 -2.33 -4.00 -15.63
N VAL A 160 -2.14 -5.05 -16.42
CA VAL A 160 -1.01 -5.17 -17.35
C VAL A 160 -1.02 -3.99 -18.32
N LYS A 161 0.05 -3.78 -19.08
CA LYS A 161 0.13 -2.54 -19.87
C LYS A 161 -0.44 -2.67 -21.27
N GLY A 162 -0.32 -3.82 -21.92
CA GLY A 162 -0.74 -4.01 -23.30
C GLY A 162 -0.18 -2.95 -24.26
N ASP A 163 -0.83 -2.74 -25.38
CA ASP A 163 -0.62 -1.57 -26.23
C ASP A 163 -1.38 -0.37 -25.65
N ARG A 164 -0.64 0.60 -25.14
CA ARG A 164 -1.21 1.77 -24.43
C ARG A 164 -1.90 2.79 -25.33
N SER A 165 -1.82 2.61 -26.63
CA SER A 165 -2.55 3.44 -27.63
C SER A 165 -3.96 2.92 -27.91
N LEU A 166 -4.27 1.69 -27.48
CA LEU A 166 -5.53 0.98 -27.73
C LEU A 166 -6.38 0.88 -26.45
N ALA A 167 -7.69 0.89 -26.62
CA ALA A 167 -8.66 0.57 -25.56
C ALA A 167 -8.61 -0.93 -25.22
N PRO A 168 -9.16 -1.37 -24.05
CA PRO A 168 -9.17 -2.78 -23.68
C PRO A 168 -9.77 -3.70 -24.74
N HIS A 169 -10.91 -3.34 -25.33
CA HIS A 169 -11.58 -4.14 -26.38
C HIS A 169 -10.85 -4.15 -27.75
N GLU A 170 -9.87 -3.27 -27.94
CA GLU A 170 -9.08 -3.16 -29.17
C GLU A 170 -7.74 -3.92 -29.10
N GLN A 171 -7.38 -4.49 -27.96
CA GLN A 171 -6.13 -5.22 -27.79
C GLN A 171 -6.12 -6.48 -28.69
N ALA A 172 -4.93 -6.85 -29.15
CA ALA A 172 -4.77 -8.04 -30.02
C ALA A 172 -5.19 -9.34 -29.31
N ASP A 173 -5.07 -9.39 -27.99
CA ASP A 173 -5.53 -10.48 -27.13
C ASP A 173 -6.52 -9.90 -26.10
N PRO A 174 -7.79 -10.30 -26.12
CA PRO A 174 -8.80 -9.80 -25.19
C PRO A 174 -8.50 -10.16 -23.73
N ASP A 175 -7.75 -11.26 -23.48
CA ASP A 175 -7.40 -11.72 -22.14
C ASP A 175 -6.21 -10.96 -21.51
N LEU A 176 -5.66 -9.96 -22.19
CA LEU A 176 -4.64 -9.10 -21.57
C LEU A 176 -5.19 -8.42 -20.31
N PHE A 177 -6.40 -7.88 -20.37
CA PHE A 177 -7.05 -7.22 -19.24
C PHE A 177 -8.16 -8.11 -18.68
N VAL A 178 -8.35 -8.05 -17.36
CA VAL A 178 -9.42 -8.84 -16.74
C VAL A 178 -10.78 -8.39 -17.24
N HIS A 179 -11.55 -9.33 -17.75
CA HIS A 179 -12.89 -9.11 -18.27
C HIS A 179 -13.79 -10.33 -18.03
N VAL A 180 -15.10 -10.13 -18.20
CA VAL A 180 -16.10 -11.21 -18.12
C VAL A 180 -16.09 -11.98 -19.44
N VAL A 181 -15.78 -13.28 -19.33
CA VAL A 181 -15.78 -14.21 -20.51
C VAL A 181 -17.07 -15.02 -20.62
N GLU A 182 -17.81 -15.14 -19.52
CA GLU A 182 -19.11 -15.84 -19.52
C GLU A 182 -19.97 -15.32 -18.36
N ARG A 183 -21.28 -15.13 -18.60
CA ARG A 183 -22.30 -14.84 -17.59
C ARG A 183 -23.26 -16.00 -17.45
N THR A 184 -23.56 -16.34 -16.21
CA THR A 184 -24.52 -17.40 -15.83
C THR A 184 -25.53 -16.86 -14.81
N ASP A 185 -26.60 -17.61 -14.54
CA ASP A 185 -27.55 -17.23 -13.49
C ASP A 185 -26.93 -17.16 -12.08
N ALA A 186 -25.80 -17.86 -11.85
CA ALA A 186 -25.14 -17.96 -10.56
C ALA A 186 -23.99 -16.91 -10.37
N GLY A 187 -23.51 -16.31 -11.44
CA GLY A 187 -22.39 -15.40 -11.41
C GLY A 187 -21.66 -15.32 -12.75
N VAL A 188 -20.44 -14.81 -12.73
CA VAL A 188 -19.62 -14.61 -13.94
C VAL A 188 -18.30 -15.37 -13.86
N TYR A 189 -17.78 -15.73 -15.02
CA TYR A 189 -16.38 -16.18 -15.17
C TYR A 189 -15.54 -15.02 -15.72
N VAL A 190 -14.37 -14.81 -15.12
CA VAL A 190 -13.43 -13.78 -15.56
C VAL A 190 -12.10 -14.39 -15.99
N SER A 191 -11.49 -13.81 -17.02
CA SER A 191 -10.13 -14.12 -17.49
C SER A 191 -9.33 -12.85 -17.65
N GLY A 192 -8.00 -12.97 -17.62
CA GLY A 192 -7.06 -11.85 -17.83
C GLY A 192 -5.96 -11.82 -16.79
N ALA A 193 -5.18 -10.73 -16.75
CA ALA A 193 -4.08 -10.62 -15.81
C ALA A 193 -4.00 -9.26 -15.11
N LYS A 194 -3.46 -9.29 -13.89
CA LYS A 194 -3.13 -8.11 -13.08
C LYS A 194 -1.63 -8.13 -12.78
N ALA A 195 -0.97 -6.99 -13.02
CA ALA A 195 0.47 -6.86 -12.80
C ALA A 195 0.78 -6.42 -11.34
N HIS A 196 1.98 -6.78 -10.85
CA HIS A 196 2.59 -6.33 -9.58
C HIS A 196 1.61 -6.08 -8.42
N GLN A 197 0.86 -7.14 -8.05
CA GLN A 197 -0.10 -7.07 -6.94
C GLN A 197 0.62 -7.29 -5.61
N THR A 198 0.65 -6.24 -4.79
CA THR A 198 1.28 -6.24 -3.47
C THR A 198 0.46 -7.06 -2.48
N GLY A 199 1.09 -8.05 -1.83
CA GLY A 199 0.49 -8.82 -0.76
C GLY A 199 -0.61 -9.79 -1.21
N CYS A 200 -0.76 -10.06 -2.50
CA CYS A 200 -1.81 -10.93 -3.01
C CYS A 200 -1.74 -12.35 -2.43
N LEU A 201 -0.53 -12.93 -2.27
CA LEU A 201 -0.35 -14.27 -1.68
C LEU A 201 -0.66 -14.30 -0.17
N ASN A 202 -0.54 -13.17 0.49
CA ASN A 202 -0.68 -13.02 1.95
C ASN A 202 -2.10 -12.62 2.36
N SER A 203 -3.01 -12.53 1.41
CA SER A 203 -4.42 -12.19 1.62
C SER A 203 -5.30 -13.44 1.70
N HIS A 204 -6.52 -13.30 2.18
CA HIS A 204 -7.57 -14.34 2.12
C HIS A 204 -8.47 -14.13 0.91
N TRP A 205 -8.72 -12.85 0.57
CA TRP A 205 -9.53 -12.42 -0.56
C TRP A 205 -8.81 -11.36 -1.37
N LEU A 206 -9.06 -11.35 -2.66
CA LEU A 206 -8.64 -10.27 -3.56
C LEU A 206 -9.88 -9.54 -4.08
N ILE A 207 -9.82 -8.20 -4.02
CA ILE A 207 -10.75 -7.36 -4.76
C ILE A 207 -10.19 -7.19 -6.17
N VAL A 208 -10.91 -7.71 -7.16
CA VAL A 208 -10.65 -7.48 -8.58
C VAL A 208 -11.35 -6.20 -9.00
N MET A 209 -10.64 -5.25 -9.61
CA MET A 209 -11.24 -4.04 -10.17
C MET A 209 -10.42 -3.51 -11.35
N PRO A 210 -11.05 -2.82 -12.32
CA PRO A 210 -10.33 -2.14 -13.40
C PRO A 210 -9.59 -0.90 -12.86
N THR A 211 -8.47 -0.53 -13.50
CA THR A 211 -7.72 0.69 -13.18
C THR A 211 -7.51 1.60 -14.38
N MET A 212 -8.28 1.43 -15.43
CA MET A 212 -8.22 2.20 -16.66
C MET A 212 -9.55 2.91 -16.94
N ARG A 213 -9.52 3.87 -17.84
CA ARG A 213 -10.73 4.48 -18.36
C ARG A 213 -11.43 3.49 -19.29
N LEU A 214 -12.72 3.26 -19.06
CA LEU A 214 -13.58 2.39 -19.85
C LEU A 214 -14.63 3.21 -20.62
N THR A 215 -15.06 2.66 -21.75
CA THR A 215 -16.15 3.17 -22.60
C THR A 215 -17.28 2.15 -22.68
N GLU A 216 -18.39 2.48 -23.32
CA GLU A 216 -19.50 1.55 -23.54
C GLU A 216 -19.08 0.24 -24.25
N ASN A 217 -18.03 0.29 -25.09
CA ASN A 217 -17.51 -0.90 -25.77
C ASN A 217 -16.68 -1.78 -24.83
N ASP A 218 -16.33 -1.30 -23.65
CA ASP A 218 -15.51 -2.00 -22.66
C ASP A 218 -16.36 -2.54 -21.49
N LYS A 219 -17.67 -2.77 -21.67
CA LYS A 219 -18.57 -3.21 -20.57
C LYS A 219 -18.09 -4.48 -19.87
N ASP A 220 -17.59 -5.45 -20.61
CA ASP A 220 -17.10 -6.70 -20.04
C ASP A 220 -15.84 -6.53 -19.18
N TYR A 221 -15.09 -5.44 -19.38
CA TYR A 221 -13.94 -5.05 -18.56
C TYR A 221 -14.33 -4.24 -17.31
N SER A 222 -15.58 -3.79 -17.22
CA SER A 222 -16.11 -3.05 -16.06
C SER A 222 -16.64 -4.00 -15.00
N ILE A 223 -15.78 -4.89 -14.52
CA ILE A 223 -16.12 -5.88 -13.50
C ILE A 223 -15.37 -5.60 -12.19
N VAL A 224 -16.12 -5.59 -11.08
CA VAL A 224 -15.57 -5.52 -9.73
C VAL A 224 -16.20 -6.61 -8.88
N GLY A 225 -15.35 -7.38 -8.21
CA GLY A 225 -15.80 -8.44 -7.32
C GLY A 225 -14.72 -8.91 -6.37
N ALA A 226 -15.10 -9.79 -5.44
CA ALA A 226 -14.19 -10.45 -4.52
C ALA A 226 -14.00 -11.92 -4.92
N ILE A 227 -12.73 -12.37 -4.91
CA ILE A 227 -12.37 -13.78 -5.16
C ILE A 227 -11.49 -14.31 -4.03
N PRO A 228 -11.66 -15.58 -3.60
CA PRO A 228 -10.68 -16.21 -2.70
C PRO A 228 -9.32 -16.31 -3.38
N VAL A 229 -8.24 -16.13 -2.62
CA VAL A 229 -6.88 -16.18 -3.21
C VAL A 229 -6.50 -17.54 -3.77
N ASP A 230 -7.16 -18.59 -3.32
CA ASP A 230 -6.98 -19.98 -3.77
C ASP A 230 -8.12 -20.49 -4.67
N ALA A 231 -8.88 -19.57 -5.28
CA ALA A 231 -9.90 -19.94 -6.26
C ALA A 231 -9.28 -20.69 -7.45
N GLU A 232 -10.01 -21.67 -7.97
CA GLU A 232 -9.60 -22.39 -9.17
C GLU A 232 -9.42 -21.41 -10.34
N GLY A 233 -8.38 -21.63 -11.15
CA GLY A 233 -8.04 -20.78 -12.29
C GLY A 233 -7.05 -19.65 -11.96
N ILE A 234 -6.62 -19.46 -10.70
CA ILE A 234 -5.63 -18.43 -10.36
C ILE A 234 -4.22 -19.01 -10.44
N THR A 235 -3.34 -18.29 -11.15
CA THR A 235 -1.88 -18.54 -11.14
C THR A 235 -1.16 -17.26 -10.71
N TYR A 236 -0.20 -17.43 -9.78
CA TYR A 236 0.67 -16.34 -9.31
C TYR A 236 2.08 -16.53 -9.84
N ILE A 237 2.69 -15.46 -10.35
CA ILE A 237 4.11 -15.43 -10.70
C ILE A 237 4.78 -14.40 -9.79
N TYR A 238 5.66 -14.88 -8.92
CA TYR A 238 6.31 -14.07 -7.90
C TYR A 238 7.28 -13.07 -8.53
N GLY A 239 7.26 -11.81 -8.06
CA GLY A 239 8.12 -10.75 -8.58
C GLY A 239 9.59 -10.97 -8.26
N ARG A 240 10.45 -10.94 -9.28
CA ARG A 240 11.89 -11.19 -9.15
C ARG A 240 12.55 -10.23 -8.14
N GLN A 241 12.14 -8.97 -8.11
CA GLN A 241 12.76 -7.95 -7.27
C GLN A 241 12.40 -8.09 -5.78
N SER A 242 11.26 -8.74 -5.46
CA SER A 242 10.89 -9.07 -4.09
C SER A 242 11.62 -10.29 -3.52
N CYS A 243 12.48 -10.93 -4.34
CA CYS A 243 13.26 -12.11 -3.95
C CYS A 243 14.66 -11.71 -3.51
N ASP A 244 15.05 -12.15 -2.33
CA ASP A 244 16.42 -12.06 -1.85
C ASP A 244 16.96 -13.46 -1.59
N THR A 245 17.82 -13.94 -2.49
CA THR A 245 18.40 -15.29 -2.41
C THR A 245 19.34 -15.47 -1.22
N ARG A 246 19.84 -14.38 -0.62
CA ARG A 246 20.63 -14.42 0.62
C ARG A 246 19.85 -15.06 1.77
N SER A 247 18.51 -14.97 1.76
CA SER A 247 17.67 -15.68 2.75
C SER A 247 17.77 -17.21 2.66
N MET A 248 18.30 -17.75 1.54
CA MET A 248 18.56 -19.19 1.36
C MET A 248 19.91 -19.63 1.87
N GLU A 249 20.77 -18.69 2.28
CA GLU A 249 22.14 -18.97 2.68
C GLU A 249 22.31 -19.32 4.17
N GLY A 250 21.24 -19.16 4.96
CA GLY A 250 21.20 -19.55 6.37
C GLY A 250 21.77 -18.53 7.36
N GLY A 251 22.23 -17.35 6.86
CA GLY A 251 22.71 -16.25 7.70
C GLY A 251 21.63 -15.25 8.08
N THR A 252 21.97 -14.29 8.95
CA THR A 252 21.07 -13.23 9.41
C THR A 252 21.62 -11.83 9.23
N ILE A 253 22.92 -11.68 8.92
CA ILE A 253 23.55 -10.37 8.72
C ILE A 253 23.31 -9.88 7.28
N ASP A 254 23.66 -10.69 6.29
CA ASP A 254 23.64 -10.28 4.88
C ASP A 254 22.25 -9.97 4.35
N VAL A 255 21.20 -10.50 4.97
CA VAL A 255 19.80 -10.24 4.59
C VAL A 255 19.36 -8.82 4.97
N GLY A 256 20.04 -8.19 5.93
CA GLY A 256 19.68 -6.88 6.49
C GLY A 256 18.42 -6.95 7.35
N ASN A 257 17.23 -6.76 6.76
CA ASN A 257 15.95 -6.99 7.43
C ASN A 257 15.52 -8.45 7.20
N ALA A 258 15.95 -9.35 8.09
CA ALA A 258 15.66 -10.78 7.97
C ALA A 258 14.18 -11.13 8.28
N ASN A 259 13.54 -10.36 9.15
CA ASN A 259 12.20 -10.68 9.67
C ASN A 259 11.07 -10.19 8.78
N PHE A 260 11.26 -9.09 8.04
CA PHE A 260 10.20 -8.43 7.31
C PHE A 260 10.59 -8.10 5.86
N GLY A 261 9.62 -8.23 4.95
CA GLY A 261 9.80 -7.91 3.53
C GLY A 261 8.49 -7.64 2.84
N GLY A 262 8.57 -6.98 1.67
CA GLY A 262 7.43 -6.83 0.77
C GLY A 262 7.20 -8.06 -0.10
N GLN A 263 6.06 -8.12 -0.78
CA GLN A 263 5.70 -9.17 -1.72
C GLN A 263 4.95 -8.56 -2.89
N GLU A 264 5.40 -8.89 -4.10
CA GLU A 264 4.78 -8.52 -5.37
C GLU A 264 4.62 -9.78 -6.22
N ALA A 265 3.48 -9.93 -6.89
CA ALA A 265 3.28 -10.98 -7.87
C ALA A 265 2.38 -10.50 -9.02
N MET A 266 2.54 -11.12 -10.19
CA MET A 266 1.53 -11.09 -11.24
C MET A 266 0.44 -12.09 -10.88
N VAL A 267 -0.82 -11.71 -11.09
CA VAL A 267 -2.00 -12.56 -10.88
C VAL A 267 -2.64 -12.82 -12.24
N ILE A 268 -2.72 -14.07 -12.63
CA ILE A 268 -3.32 -14.53 -13.87
C ILE A 268 -4.61 -15.26 -13.53
N LEU A 269 -5.70 -14.86 -14.17
CA LEU A 269 -7.04 -15.45 -14.00
C LEU A 269 -7.44 -16.16 -15.28
N GLU A 270 -7.72 -17.45 -15.17
CA GLU A 270 -8.16 -18.32 -16.28
C GLU A 270 -9.53 -18.89 -15.93
N ARG A 271 -10.60 -18.20 -16.37
CA ARG A 271 -11.99 -18.59 -16.08
C ARG A 271 -12.30 -18.73 -14.59
N VAL A 272 -11.89 -17.73 -13.80
CA VAL A 272 -12.19 -17.68 -12.35
C VAL A 272 -13.64 -17.29 -12.15
N PHE A 273 -14.38 -18.06 -11.36
CA PHE A 273 -15.79 -17.81 -11.07
C PHE A 273 -15.97 -16.78 -9.94
N ILE A 274 -16.85 -15.81 -10.18
CA ILE A 274 -17.29 -14.83 -9.19
C ILE A 274 -18.81 -15.01 -9.04
N PRO A 275 -19.32 -15.47 -7.88
CA PRO A 275 -20.75 -15.61 -7.66
C PRO A 275 -21.44 -14.25 -7.52
N ASN A 276 -22.73 -14.16 -7.83
CA ASN A 276 -23.47 -12.92 -7.87
C ASN A 276 -23.40 -12.09 -6.59
N GLU A 277 -23.37 -12.75 -5.43
CA GLU A 277 -23.26 -12.09 -4.12
C GLU A 277 -21.90 -11.42 -3.86
N LEU A 278 -20.88 -11.75 -4.64
CA LEU A 278 -19.52 -11.17 -4.57
C LEU A 278 -19.22 -10.24 -5.74
N ILE A 279 -20.20 -9.91 -6.56
CA ILE A 279 -20.10 -8.91 -7.63
C ILE A 279 -20.59 -7.55 -7.10
N PHE A 280 -19.75 -6.53 -7.23
CA PHE A 280 -19.98 -5.17 -6.73
C PHE A 280 -20.09 -4.12 -7.84
N MET A 281 -19.83 -4.49 -9.09
CA MET A 281 -20.06 -3.73 -10.32
C MET A 281 -19.95 -4.69 -11.50
N ASP A 282 -20.85 -4.61 -12.51
CA ASP A 282 -20.78 -5.40 -13.74
C ASP A 282 -21.36 -4.62 -14.92
N GLY A 283 -20.54 -3.81 -15.56
CA GLY A 283 -20.90 -3.10 -16.80
C GLY A 283 -21.08 -1.59 -16.66
N GLU A 284 -21.10 -1.01 -15.44
CA GLU A 284 -21.30 0.42 -15.21
C GLU A 284 -19.98 1.19 -15.45
N THR A 285 -19.63 1.35 -16.74
CA THR A 285 -18.32 1.86 -17.20
C THR A 285 -17.99 3.27 -16.71
N GLU A 286 -18.98 4.15 -16.54
CA GLU A 286 -18.77 5.50 -16.02
C GLU A 286 -18.34 5.52 -14.55
N PHE A 287 -18.72 4.49 -13.76
CA PHE A 287 -18.32 4.38 -12.37
C PHE A 287 -16.90 3.80 -12.20
N ALA A 288 -16.35 3.15 -13.23
CA ALA A 288 -14.99 2.64 -13.16
C ALA A 288 -13.96 3.76 -12.90
N SER A 289 -14.09 4.91 -13.57
CA SER A 289 -13.20 6.06 -13.33
C SER A 289 -13.38 6.66 -11.93
N MET A 290 -14.63 6.79 -11.45
CA MET A 290 -14.92 7.28 -10.10
C MET A 290 -14.34 6.35 -9.03
N LEU A 291 -14.49 5.04 -9.19
CA LEU A 291 -13.92 4.05 -8.28
C LEU A 291 -12.39 4.17 -8.19
N VAL A 292 -11.71 4.28 -9.34
CA VAL A 292 -10.26 4.47 -9.40
C VAL A 292 -9.83 5.78 -8.74
N GLU A 293 -10.54 6.87 -8.97
CA GLU A 293 -10.24 8.17 -8.35
C GLU A 293 -10.39 8.11 -6.82
N ARG A 294 -11.46 7.51 -6.30
CA ARG A 294 -11.68 7.32 -4.86
C ARG A 294 -10.65 6.38 -4.23
N PHE A 295 -10.38 5.24 -4.89
CA PHE A 295 -9.34 4.33 -4.44
C PHE A 295 -7.97 5.02 -4.38
N THR A 296 -7.60 5.75 -5.43
CA THR A 296 -6.31 6.44 -5.45
C THR A 296 -6.26 7.61 -4.47
N CYS A 297 -7.38 8.27 -4.18
CA CYS A 297 -7.46 9.32 -3.17
C CYS A 297 -7.11 8.76 -1.78
N TYR A 298 -7.74 7.66 -1.35
CA TYR A 298 -7.38 6.96 -0.11
C TYR A 298 -5.95 6.45 -0.15
N HIS A 299 -5.56 5.76 -1.21
CA HIS A 299 -4.27 5.08 -1.28
C HIS A 299 -3.08 6.04 -1.35
N ARG A 300 -3.23 7.19 -2.01
CA ARG A 300 -2.16 8.20 -2.11
C ARG A 300 -1.82 8.83 -0.77
N ARG A 301 -2.82 9.13 0.08
CA ARG A 301 -2.55 9.60 1.44
C ARG A 301 -1.96 8.49 2.33
N SER A 302 -2.31 7.22 2.07
CA SER A 302 -1.81 6.03 2.79
C SER A 302 -0.30 5.84 2.64
N TYR A 303 0.33 6.48 1.66
CA TYR A 303 1.80 6.45 1.50
C TYR A 303 2.58 7.13 2.63
N VAL A 304 1.91 7.70 3.64
CA VAL A 304 2.56 8.06 4.92
C VAL A 304 3.24 6.88 5.62
N CYS A 305 2.88 5.63 5.27
CA CYS A 305 3.62 4.45 5.71
C CYS A 305 5.12 4.55 5.40
N LYS A 306 5.50 5.23 4.31
CA LYS A 306 6.89 5.44 3.93
C LYS A 306 7.63 6.38 4.91
N SER A 307 6.92 7.25 5.64
CA SER A 307 7.57 8.04 6.71
C SER A 307 7.97 7.15 7.90
N GLY A 308 7.19 6.11 8.22
CA GLY A 308 7.59 5.13 9.23
C GLY A 308 8.82 4.30 8.81
N VAL A 309 8.87 3.87 7.54
CA VAL A 309 10.06 3.21 6.98
C VAL A 309 11.24 4.18 6.95
N GLY A 310 11.01 5.45 6.60
CA GLY A 310 12.01 6.52 6.64
C GLY A 310 12.60 6.74 8.02
N ASP A 311 11.77 6.68 9.09
CA ASP A 311 12.25 6.78 10.48
C ASP A 311 13.30 5.70 10.79
N VAL A 312 13.07 4.46 10.33
CA VAL A 312 14.03 3.35 10.51
C VAL A 312 15.33 3.63 9.75
N LEU A 313 15.25 4.11 8.52
CA LEU A 313 16.42 4.42 7.69
C LEU A 313 17.23 5.60 8.25
N ILE A 314 16.55 6.64 8.76
CA ILE A 314 17.19 7.77 9.45
C ILE A 314 17.90 7.28 10.72
N GLY A 315 17.24 6.42 11.50
CA GLY A 315 17.84 5.79 12.68
C GLY A 315 19.08 4.96 12.35
N ALA A 316 19.03 4.15 11.28
CA ALA A 316 20.17 3.37 10.82
C ALA A 316 21.34 4.27 10.34
N ALA A 317 21.04 5.36 9.63
CA ALA A 317 22.04 6.34 9.20
C ALA A 317 22.69 7.08 10.38
N ALA A 318 21.92 7.44 11.40
CA ALA A 318 22.45 8.02 12.63
C ALA A 318 23.31 7.01 13.39
N GLN A 319 22.87 5.76 13.49
CA GLN A 319 23.59 4.71 14.21
C GLN A 319 24.94 4.36 13.54
N ILE A 320 24.99 4.29 12.19
CA ILE A 320 26.27 4.05 11.52
C ILE A 320 27.24 5.22 11.69
N ALA A 321 26.75 6.46 11.71
CA ALA A 321 27.57 7.63 12.01
C ALA A 321 28.19 7.55 13.41
N GLU A 322 27.42 7.13 14.42
CA GLU A 322 27.88 6.90 15.78
C GLU A 322 28.91 5.76 15.84
N TYR A 323 28.65 4.63 15.18
CA TYR A 323 29.58 3.48 15.16
C TYR A 323 30.91 3.80 14.46
N ASN A 324 30.89 4.80 13.58
CA ASN A 324 32.10 5.33 12.94
C ASN A 324 32.77 6.47 13.76
N GLY A 325 32.17 6.93 14.87
CA GLY A 325 32.67 8.07 15.68
C GLY A 325 32.53 9.42 14.99
N ALA A 326 31.60 9.54 14.02
CA ALA A 326 31.43 10.74 13.20
C ALA A 326 30.16 11.56 13.56
N GLU A 327 29.38 11.14 14.56
CA GLU A 327 28.07 11.70 14.92
C GLU A 327 28.10 13.20 15.32
N LYS A 328 29.27 13.70 15.71
CA LYS A 328 29.46 15.11 16.10
C LYS A 328 29.77 16.06 14.96
N ALA A 329 30.14 15.52 13.80
CA ALA A 329 30.50 16.34 12.64
C ALA A 329 29.27 17.12 12.12
N SER A 330 29.45 18.41 11.81
CA SER A 330 28.36 19.30 11.37
C SER A 330 27.67 18.77 10.10
N HIS A 331 28.43 18.39 9.10
CA HIS A 331 27.90 17.85 7.84
C HIS A 331 27.12 16.54 7.99
N ILE A 332 27.38 15.74 9.04
CA ILE A 332 26.58 14.56 9.39
C ILE A 332 25.24 14.99 9.96
N LYS A 333 25.26 15.94 10.91
CA LYS A 333 24.05 16.50 11.51
C LYS A 333 23.15 17.17 10.46
N ASP A 334 23.73 17.94 9.55
CA ASP A 334 22.99 18.62 8.47
C ASP A 334 22.24 17.61 7.58
N LYS A 335 22.88 16.48 7.24
CA LYS A 335 22.24 15.40 6.48
C LYS A 335 21.08 14.76 7.24
N LEU A 336 21.23 14.48 8.55
CA LEU A 336 20.17 13.91 9.37
C LEU A 336 18.98 14.88 9.53
N VAL A 337 19.25 16.20 9.64
CA VAL A 337 18.22 17.24 9.65
C VAL A 337 17.45 17.23 8.32
N GLU A 338 18.14 17.18 7.18
CA GLU A 338 17.50 17.16 5.88
C GLU A 338 16.65 15.88 5.68
N MET A 339 17.18 14.70 6.04
CA MET A 339 16.42 13.45 6.00
C MET A 339 15.14 13.55 6.84
N THR A 340 15.23 14.11 8.04
CA THR A 340 14.08 14.30 8.95
C THR A 340 13.08 15.28 8.36
N HIS A 341 13.55 16.42 7.82
CA HIS A 341 12.70 17.41 7.16
C HIS A 341 11.87 16.81 6.04
N LEU A 342 12.51 16.06 5.13
CA LEU A 342 11.83 15.38 4.02
C LEU A 342 10.81 14.35 4.52
N ASN A 343 11.19 13.57 5.52
CA ASN A 343 10.35 12.51 6.08
C ASN A 343 9.09 13.07 6.76
N GLU A 344 9.23 14.10 7.60
CA GLU A 344 8.13 14.77 8.28
C GLU A 344 7.21 15.52 7.29
N THR A 345 7.75 16.04 6.19
CA THR A 345 6.94 16.67 5.13
C THR A 345 5.97 15.67 4.49
N ILE A 346 6.41 14.43 4.23
CA ILE A 346 5.52 13.36 3.75
C ILE A 346 4.39 13.11 4.75
N TYR A 347 4.74 12.94 6.02
CA TYR A 347 3.77 12.65 7.07
C TYR A 347 2.76 13.78 7.26
N ALA A 348 3.23 15.02 7.37
CA ALA A 348 2.39 16.19 7.57
C ALA A 348 1.34 16.36 6.45
N THR A 349 1.74 16.17 5.18
CA THR A 349 0.82 16.27 4.05
C THR A 349 -0.24 15.16 4.04
N GLY A 350 0.10 13.94 4.42
CA GLY A 350 -0.87 12.85 4.56
C GLY A 350 -1.87 13.09 5.70
N ILE A 351 -1.40 13.59 6.84
CA ILE A 351 -2.28 13.99 7.96
C ILE A 351 -3.19 15.14 7.55
N ALA A 352 -2.69 16.15 6.85
CA ALA A 352 -3.49 17.27 6.37
C ALA A 352 -4.61 16.80 5.42
N SER A 353 -4.29 15.90 4.47
CA SER A 353 -5.30 15.28 3.58
C SER A 353 -6.39 14.55 4.38
N SER A 354 -5.99 13.78 5.40
CA SER A 354 -6.91 13.02 6.25
C SER A 354 -7.80 13.93 7.10
N TYR A 355 -7.22 15.00 7.66
CA TYR A 355 -7.96 15.96 8.49
C TYR A 355 -9.01 16.74 7.69
N GLN A 356 -8.78 16.98 6.41
CA GLN A 356 -9.73 17.67 5.51
C GLN A 356 -10.73 16.72 4.85
N SER A 357 -10.87 15.48 5.36
CA SER A 357 -11.87 14.52 4.86
C SER A 357 -13.29 15.01 5.05
N LYS A 358 -14.17 14.65 4.10
CA LYS A 358 -15.60 14.99 4.07
C LYS A 358 -16.46 13.75 3.83
N PRO A 359 -17.70 13.72 4.34
CA PRO A 359 -18.62 12.63 4.05
C PRO A 359 -19.02 12.63 2.57
N THR A 360 -19.10 11.44 1.98
CA THR A 360 -19.72 11.17 0.69
C THR A 360 -21.24 10.94 0.87
N ALA A 361 -21.98 10.75 -0.22
CA ALA A 361 -23.41 10.43 -0.17
C ALA A 361 -23.72 9.18 0.69
N SER A 362 -22.80 8.21 0.73
CA SER A 362 -22.92 7.00 1.57
C SER A 362 -22.67 7.25 3.06
N GLY A 363 -22.24 8.45 3.45
CA GLY A 363 -21.78 8.79 4.81
C GLY A 363 -20.32 8.43 5.11
N ALA A 364 -19.68 7.60 4.29
CA ALA A 364 -18.25 7.32 4.43
C ALA A 364 -17.39 8.56 4.10
N TYR A 365 -16.33 8.80 4.88
CA TYR A 365 -15.47 9.97 4.72
C TYR A 365 -14.39 9.75 3.65
N LEU A 366 -14.32 10.63 2.68
CA LEU A 366 -13.26 10.68 1.67
C LEU A 366 -12.30 11.81 2.03
N ASN A 367 -11.01 11.53 2.06
CA ASN A 367 -9.96 12.50 2.35
C ASN A 367 -9.80 13.54 1.22
N ASP A 368 -9.12 14.65 1.49
CA ASP A 368 -8.87 15.67 0.48
C ASP A 368 -7.96 15.14 -0.64
N ASP A 369 -8.48 15.13 -1.87
CA ASP A 369 -7.78 14.58 -3.04
C ASP A 369 -6.56 15.41 -3.44
N MET A 370 -6.66 16.75 -3.40
CA MET A 370 -5.56 17.63 -3.77
C MET A 370 -4.33 17.36 -2.89
N ILE A 371 -4.52 17.35 -1.57
CA ILE A 371 -3.42 17.14 -0.63
C ILE A 371 -2.95 15.68 -0.64
N ALA A 372 -3.84 14.69 -0.88
CA ALA A 372 -3.43 13.30 -1.10
C ALA A 372 -2.46 13.17 -2.27
N ASN A 373 -2.75 13.87 -3.37
CA ASN A 373 -1.88 13.91 -4.55
C ASN A 373 -0.55 14.62 -4.28
N VAL A 374 -0.55 15.70 -3.49
CA VAL A 374 0.68 16.37 -3.03
C VAL A 374 1.51 15.42 -2.16
N CYS A 375 0.89 14.76 -1.18
CA CYS A 375 1.55 13.75 -0.35
C CYS A 375 2.22 12.67 -1.20
N LYS A 376 1.47 12.06 -2.10
CA LYS A 376 2.02 11.03 -3.00
C LYS A 376 3.11 11.58 -3.92
N HIS A 377 3.00 12.82 -4.39
CA HIS A 377 4.04 13.43 -5.24
C HIS A 377 5.35 13.64 -4.47
N HIS A 378 5.30 14.00 -3.19
CA HIS A 378 6.47 14.01 -2.31
C HIS A 378 7.11 12.62 -2.20
N VAL A 379 6.30 11.60 -2.00
CA VAL A 379 6.76 10.20 -1.91
C VAL A 379 7.44 9.70 -3.19
N THR A 380 7.14 10.28 -4.36
CA THR A 380 7.85 9.93 -5.60
C THR A 380 9.28 10.44 -5.68
N LYS A 381 9.71 11.31 -4.76
CA LYS A 381 11.02 11.99 -4.79
C LYS A 381 11.78 11.88 -3.47
N MET A 382 11.12 12.22 -2.34
CA MET A 382 11.78 12.38 -1.05
C MET A 382 12.43 11.10 -0.53
N PRO A 383 11.83 9.90 -0.64
CA PRO A 383 12.49 8.66 -0.24
C PRO A 383 13.81 8.39 -0.98
N TYR A 384 13.93 8.80 -2.25
CA TYR A 384 15.17 8.67 -3.01
C TYR A 384 16.26 9.56 -2.45
N GLU A 385 15.94 10.80 -2.05
CA GLU A 385 16.91 11.70 -1.43
C GLU A 385 17.30 11.23 -0.02
N ILE A 386 16.32 10.76 0.78
CA ILE A 386 16.59 10.15 2.09
C ILE A 386 17.52 8.93 1.92
N GLY A 387 17.25 8.06 0.94
CA GLY A 387 18.08 6.89 0.63
C GLY A 387 19.49 7.28 0.19
N ARG A 388 19.63 8.30 -0.66
CA ARG A 388 20.92 8.84 -1.11
C ARG A 388 21.75 9.36 0.08
N LEU A 389 21.13 10.11 0.98
CA LEU A 389 21.77 10.64 2.18
C LEU A 389 22.17 9.51 3.15
N ALA A 390 21.34 8.47 3.30
CA ALA A 390 21.69 7.31 4.11
C ALA A 390 22.90 6.55 3.56
N GLN A 391 22.98 6.36 2.24
CA GLN A 391 24.14 5.75 1.58
C GLN A 391 25.40 6.60 1.73
N ASP A 392 25.29 7.92 1.61
CA ASP A 392 26.40 8.85 1.81
C ASP A 392 26.95 8.77 3.26
N LEU A 393 26.06 8.69 4.26
CA LEU A 393 26.44 8.51 5.67
C LEU A 393 27.07 7.12 5.93
N ALA A 394 26.59 6.07 5.25
CA ALA A 394 27.10 4.71 5.37
C ALA A 394 28.48 4.54 4.70
N GLY A 395 28.75 5.32 3.65
CA GLY A 395 30.00 5.27 2.89
C GLY A 395 30.11 4.03 2.00
N GLY A 396 31.26 3.84 1.36
CA GLY A 396 31.48 2.79 0.36
C GLY A 396 31.29 1.35 0.85
N LEU A 397 31.39 1.11 2.14
CA LEU A 397 31.18 -0.23 2.72
C LEU A 397 29.74 -0.75 2.53
N VAL A 398 28.76 0.11 2.31
CA VAL A 398 27.39 -0.33 2.03
C VAL A 398 27.30 -1.25 0.81
N VAL A 399 28.22 -1.12 -0.17
CA VAL A 399 28.25 -1.95 -1.38
C VAL A 399 29.48 -2.87 -1.48
N THR A 400 30.51 -2.67 -0.64
CA THR A 400 31.76 -3.41 -0.74
C THR A 400 32.04 -4.31 0.46
N MET A 401 31.14 -4.36 1.43
CA MET A 401 31.29 -5.18 2.64
C MET A 401 31.26 -6.68 2.27
N PRO A 402 32.23 -7.47 2.73
CA PRO A 402 32.26 -8.92 2.57
C PRO A 402 31.02 -9.61 3.15
N SER A 403 30.80 -10.86 2.77
CA SER A 403 29.64 -11.65 3.21
C SER A 403 29.73 -12.07 4.67
N GLU A 404 28.57 -12.43 5.24
CA GLU A 404 28.53 -13.09 6.56
C GLU A 404 29.34 -14.38 6.59
N LYS A 405 29.38 -15.16 5.49
CA LYS A 405 30.18 -16.38 5.39
C LYS A 405 31.67 -16.09 5.51
N ASP A 406 32.16 -15.01 4.88
CA ASP A 406 33.54 -14.57 5.05
C ASP A 406 33.81 -14.14 6.48
N TYR A 407 32.89 -13.42 7.11
CA TYR A 407 33.02 -12.99 8.51
C TYR A 407 33.03 -14.18 9.50
N ARG A 408 32.31 -15.25 9.20
CA ARG A 408 32.28 -16.50 10.00
C ARG A 408 33.38 -17.48 9.62
N SER A 409 34.20 -17.21 8.61
CA SER A 409 35.26 -18.09 8.15
C SER A 409 36.40 -18.20 9.19
N GLU A 410 36.87 -19.41 9.43
CA GLU A 410 38.06 -19.66 10.28
C GLU A 410 39.32 -19.04 9.69
N GLU A 411 39.41 -18.97 8.36
CA GLU A 411 40.62 -18.47 7.66
C GLU A 411 40.71 -16.94 7.64
N VAL A 412 39.59 -16.22 7.31
CA VAL A 412 39.60 -14.78 7.06
C VAL A 412 38.76 -13.97 8.04
N GLY A 413 37.91 -14.60 8.85
CA GLY A 413 37.00 -13.91 9.74
C GLY A 413 37.69 -12.98 10.74
N HIS A 414 38.86 -13.41 11.26
CA HIS A 414 39.67 -12.60 12.17
C HIS A 414 40.23 -11.32 11.50
N LEU A 415 40.46 -11.34 10.19
CA LEU A 415 40.84 -10.15 9.43
C LEU A 415 39.66 -9.19 9.31
N LEU A 416 38.46 -9.72 9.06
CA LEU A 416 37.25 -8.91 8.97
C LEU A 416 36.87 -8.31 10.32
N GLU A 417 36.96 -9.08 11.42
CA GLU A 417 36.77 -8.56 12.78
C GLU A 417 37.70 -7.36 13.04
N LYS A 418 38.94 -7.43 12.57
CA LYS A 418 39.93 -6.36 12.74
C LYS A 418 39.67 -5.17 11.82
N TYR A 419 39.49 -5.38 10.51
CA TYR A 419 39.52 -4.32 9.52
C TYR A 419 38.16 -3.69 9.23
N LEU A 420 37.05 -4.34 9.60
CA LEU A 420 35.71 -3.75 9.58
C LEU A 420 35.35 -3.10 10.92
N LYS A 421 36.24 -3.09 11.91
CA LYS A 421 36.03 -2.44 13.20
C LYS A 421 35.80 -0.95 13.03
N GLY A 422 34.77 -0.41 13.69
CA GLY A 422 34.55 1.02 13.90
C GLY A 422 35.13 1.48 15.25
N ARG A 423 34.29 2.12 16.07
CA ARG A 423 34.64 2.49 17.45
C ARG A 423 35.04 1.22 18.23
N ALA A 424 35.97 1.38 19.16
CA ALA A 424 36.53 0.27 19.94
C ALA A 424 35.47 -0.45 20.82
N ASP A 425 34.48 0.30 21.30
CA ASP A 425 33.36 -0.18 22.13
C ASP A 425 32.19 -0.80 21.35
N VAL A 426 32.26 -0.83 20.02
CA VAL A 426 31.23 -1.40 19.15
C VAL A 426 31.73 -2.71 18.53
N SER A 427 30.92 -3.77 18.53
CA SER A 427 31.26 -5.01 17.84
C SER A 427 31.26 -4.81 16.32
N THR A 428 32.17 -5.50 15.64
CA THR A 428 32.20 -5.50 14.15
C THR A 428 30.89 -6.01 13.59
N GLU A 429 30.32 -7.06 14.19
CA GLU A 429 29.02 -7.61 13.78
C GLU A 429 27.90 -6.58 13.83
N ASN A 430 27.76 -5.79 14.90
CA ASN A 430 26.73 -4.76 15.00
C ASN A 430 26.90 -3.70 13.90
N ARG A 431 28.14 -3.31 13.58
CA ARG A 431 28.42 -2.39 12.50
C ARG A 431 28.02 -2.96 11.14
N MET A 432 28.33 -4.24 10.88
CA MET A 432 27.91 -4.93 9.66
C MET A 432 26.40 -5.01 9.55
N ARG A 433 25.67 -5.32 10.62
CA ARG A 433 24.20 -5.40 10.64
C ARG A 433 23.54 -4.08 10.27
N ILE A 434 24.03 -2.95 10.78
CA ILE A 434 23.48 -1.62 10.41
C ILE A 434 23.80 -1.28 8.95
N LEU A 435 25.00 -1.57 8.46
CA LEU A 435 25.35 -1.37 7.04
C LEU A 435 24.45 -2.21 6.12
N ARG A 436 24.21 -3.48 6.47
CA ARG A 436 23.31 -4.36 5.70
C ARG A 436 21.84 -3.91 5.77
N LEU A 437 21.40 -3.36 6.90
CA LEU A 437 20.06 -2.78 6.97
C LEU A 437 19.91 -1.58 6.02
N ILE A 438 20.89 -0.67 5.98
CA ILE A 438 20.88 0.46 5.04
C ILE A 438 20.91 -0.04 3.59
N GLU A 439 21.77 -1.02 3.29
CA GLU A 439 21.85 -1.64 1.96
C GLU A 439 20.50 -2.28 1.59
N ASN A 440 19.89 -3.08 2.45
CA ASN A 440 18.61 -3.72 2.21
C ASN A 440 17.49 -2.72 1.91
N MET A 441 17.46 -1.58 2.63
CA MET A 441 16.42 -0.55 2.48
C MET A 441 16.66 0.41 1.31
N THR A 442 17.88 0.49 0.76
CA THR A 442 18.22 1.44 -0.31
C THR A 442 18.66 0.80 -1.62
N LEU A 443 19.11 -0.43 -1.61
CA LEU A 443 19.60 -1.18 -2.77
C LEU A 443 19.01 -2.59 -2.86
N GLY A 444 18.65 -3.20 -1.73
CA GLY A 444 18.19 -4.57 -1.61
C GLY A 444 16.66 -4.73 -1.73
N ARG A 445 16.14 -5.83 -1.18
CA ARG A 445 14.73 -6.22 -1.30
C ARG A 445 13.74 -5.15 -0.80
N ASN A 446 14.01 -4.52 0.34
CA ASN A 446 13.08 -3.53 0.90
C ASN A 446 13.18 -2.16 0.21
N ALA A 447 14.21 -1.91 -0.60
CA ALA A 447 14.27 -0.77 -1.49
C ALA A 447 13.15 -0.79 -2.54
N VAL A 448 12.67 -1.96 -2.95
CA VAL A 448 11.53 -2.10 -3.88
C VAL A 448 10.32 -1.35 -3.35
N GLY A 449 9.90 -1.65 -2.12
CA GLY A 449 8.77 -1.00 -1.47
C GLY A 449 9.02 0.47 -1.12
N TYR A 450 10.23 0.80 -0.66
CA TYR A 450 10.53 2.16 -0.21
C TYR A 450 10.74 3.15 -1.36
N LEU A 451 11.39 2.73 -2.45
CA LEU A 451 11.77 3.60 -3.58
C LEU A 451 10.84 3.42 -4.79
N THR A 452 10.94 2.31 -5.50
CA THR A 452 10.27 2.13 -6.81
C THR A 452 8.76 1.97 -6.69
N GLU A 453 8.28 1.19 -5.75
CA GLU A 453 6.85 1.10 -5.43
C GLU A 453 6.30 2.46 -4.98
N SER A 454 7.08 3.19 -4.17
CA SER A 454 6.73 4.55 -3.76
C SER A 454 6.60 5.52 -4.94
N MET A 455 7.32 5.29 -6.02
CA MET A 455 7.18 6.09 -7.24
C MET A 455 5.92 5.71 -8.03
N HIS A 456 5.66 4.43 -8.24
CA HIS A 456 4.65 3.94 -9.21
C HIS A 456 3.33 3.49 -8.59
N GLY A 457 3.30 3.00 -7.36
CA GLY A 457 2.07 2.56 -6.70
C GLY A 457 1.05 3.69 -6.59
N ALA A 458 -0.24 3.41 -6.71
CA ALA A 458 -1.33 4.38 -6.84
C ALA A 458 -1.17 5.37 -8.01
N GLY A 459 -0.53 4.93 -9.08
CA GLY A 459 -0.30 5.68 -10.31
C GLY A 459 1.07 6.37 -10.39
N SER A 460 1.48 6.67 -11.62
CA SER A 460 2.78 7.30 -11.92
C SER A 460 2.84 8.75 -11.39
N PRO A 461 4.05 9.36 -11.30
CA PRO A 461 4.19 10.78 -10.95
C PRO A 461 3.36 11.72 -11.82
N GLN A 462 3.14 11.35 -13.09
CA GLN A 462 2.32 12.14 -13.99
C GLN A 462 0.83 12.10 -13.61
N ALA A 463 0.34 10.98 -13.07
CA ALA A 463 -1.04 10.88 -12.59
C ALA A 463 -1.31 11.86 -11.43
N GLN A 464 -0.39 12.00 -10.47
CA GLN A 464 -0.54 12.99 -9.41
C GLN A 464 -0.51 14.42 -9.95
N ARG A 465 0.39 14.72 -10.90
CA ARG A 465 0.45 16.05 -11.52
C ARG A 465 -0.84 16.44 -12.25
N ILE A 466 -1.49 15.49 -12.92
CA ILE A 466 -2.78 15.71 -13.58
C ILE A 466 -3.85 16.06 -12.54
N GLN A 467 -3.93 15.33 -11.44
CA GLN A 467 -4.91 15.59 -10.38
C GLN A 467 -4.63 16.93 -9.67
N ILE A 468 -3.36 17.22 -9.36
CA ILE A 468 -2.96 18.52 -8.80
C ILE A 468 -3.35 19.66 -9.77
N ALA A 469 -3.13 19.50 -11.08
CA ALA A 469 -3.49 20.50 -12.08
C ALA A 469 -5.01 20.75 -12.14
N ARG A 470 -5.84 19.70 -11.98
CA ARG A 470 -7.31 19.85 -11.92
C ARG A 470 -7.76 20.63 -10.68
N GLY A 471 -7.09 20.43 -9.53
CA GLY A 471 -7.44 21.07 -8.25
C GLY A 471 -6.74 22.40 -7.96
N MET A 472 -5.81 22.88 -8.80
CA MET A 472 -4.94 24.02 -8.46
C MET A 472 -5.58 25.40 -8.48
N GLN A 473 -6.86 25.54 -8.93
CA GLN A 473 -7.65 26.78 -8.93
C GLN A 473 -6.87 28.00 -9.45
N ILE A 474 -6.24 27.87 -10.61
CA ILE A 474 -5.29 28.88 -11.13
C ILE A 474 -5.97 30.22 -11.43
N GLU A 475 -7.23 30.21 -11.90
CA GLU A 475 -7.96 31.45 -12.23
C GLU A 475 -8.26 32.26 -10.96
N PHE A 476 -8.67 31.59 -9.88
CA PHE A 476 -8.81 32.25 -8.56
C PHE A 476 -7.49 32.89 -8.08
N LYS A 477 -6.38 32.17 -8.20
CA LYS A 477 -5.05 32.73 -7.82
C LYS A 477 -4.64 33.92 -8.68
N LYS A 478 -4.96 33.90 -9.97
CA LYS A 478 -4.76 35.04 -10.88
C LYS A 478 -5.59 36.24 -10.44
N GLN A 479 -6.85 36.02 -10.04
CA GLN A 479 -7.72 37.07 -9.56
C GLN A 479 -7.16 37.74 -8.31
N LEU A 480 -6.71 36.97 -7.31
CA LEU A 480 -6.05 37.52 -6.14
C LEU A 480 -4.84 38.39 -6.50
N ALA A 481 -4.02 37.96 -7.46
CA ALA A 481 -2.85 38.71 -7.89
C ALA A 481 -3.23 40.02 -8.60
N LYS A 482 -4.25 40.02 -9.45
CA LYS A 482 -4.74 41.23 -10.16
C LYS A 482 -5.29 42.27 -9.17
N GLU A 483 -6.05 41.83 -8.18
CA GLU A 483 -6.59 42.70 -7.14
C GLU A 483 -5.49 43.38 -6.32
N LEU A 484 -4.49 42.60 -5.90
CA LEU A 484 -3.36 43.13 -5.12
C LEU A 484 -2.44 44.01 -5.95
N ALA A 485 -2.34 43.77 -7.25
CA ALA A 485 -1.58 44.61 -8.17
C ALA A 485 -2.34 45.89 -8.61
N GLY A 486 -3.58 46.09 -8.17
CA GLY A 486 -4.42 47.21 -8.56
C GLY A 486 -4.88 47.20 -10.03
N ILE A 487 -4.87 46.06 -10.70
CA ILE A 487 -5.34 45.90 -12.08
C ILE A 487 -6.86 45.81 -12.11
N GLU A 488 -7.48 45.17 -11.12
CA GLU A 488 -8.93 45.04 -10.97
C GLU A 488 -9.33 45.42 -9.53
N GLU A 489 -10.54 46.03 -9.41
CA GLU A 489 -11.08 46.36 -8.08
C GLU A 489 -11.53 45.08 -7.35
N ARG A 490 -11.29 45.04 -6.05
CA ARG A 490 -11.67 43.95 -5.16
C ARG A 490 -13.19 43.89 -5.00
N LYS A 491 -13.86 42.91 -5.60
CA LYS A 491 -15.30 42.65 -5.41
C LYS A 491 -15.53 41.87 -4.10
N ARG A 492 -15.90 42.58 -3.02
CA ARG A 492 -16.09 42.00 -1.67
C ARG A 492 -17.09 40.85 -1.62
N GLU A 493 -18.14 40.86 -2.46
CA GLU A 493 -19.20 39.84 -2.45
C GLU A 493 -18.78 38.51 -3.12
N GLN A 494 -17.92 38.53 -4.14
CA GLN A 494 -17.39 37.30 -4.74
C GLN A 494 -16.35 36.61 -3.86
N LEU A 495 -15.56 37.36 -3.10
CA LEU A 495 -14.58 36.79 -2.20
C LEU A 495 -15.19 35.96 -1.06
N THR A 496 -16.39 36.34 -0.57
CA THR A 496 -17.04 35.62 0.54
C THR A 496 -17.56 34.24 0.12
N SER A 497 -18.05 34.06 -1.10
CA SER A 497 -18.51 32.74 -1.59
C SER A 497 -17.35 31.85 -2.05
N GLU A 498 -16.36 32.40 -2.76
CA GLU A 498 -15.20 31.64 -3.26
C GLU A 498 -14.18 31.35 -2.13
N ILE A 499 -14.03 32.25 -1.17
CA ILE A 499 -13.28 32.01 0.07
C ILE A 499 -14.04 31.03 0.96
N SER A 500 -15.35 31.09 1.08
CA SER A 500 -16.16 30.09 1.78
C SER A 500 -15.98 28.73 1.15
N ASP A 501 -15.95 28.59 -0.18
CA ASP A 501 -15.71 27.33 -0.86
C ASP A 501 -14.25 26.85 -0.74
N TYR A 502 -13.28 27.77 -0.70
CA TYR A 502 -11.87 27.43 -0.50
C TYR A 502 -11.55 27.15 0.98
N PHE A 503 -12.04 27.99 1.89
CA PHE A 503 -11.86 27.85 3.34
C PHE A 503 -12.93 26.99 4.00
N GLY A 504 -14.11 26.83 3.45
CA GLY A 504 -15.08 25.81 3.84
C GLY A 504 -14.51 24.39 3.68
N ARG A 505 -13.53 24.22 2.78
CA ARG A 505 -12.69 23.00 2.75
C ARG A 505 -11.68 22.95 3.91
N ILE A 506 -11.32 24.07 4.51
CA ILE A 506 -10.29 24.16 5.56
C ILE A 506 -10.90 24.40 6.95
N PHE A 507 -12.02 25.10 7.04
CA PHE A 507 -12.62 25.57 8.30
C PHE A 507 -14.12 25.31 8.37
N ASP A 508 -14.62 24.14 7.98
CA ASP A 508 -15.93 23.70 8.48
C ASP A 508 -15.78 23.45 9.98
N THR A 509 -15.88 24.55 10.74
CA THR A 509 -16.05 24.53 12.18
C THR A 509 -17.54 24.42 12.48
N ASP A 510 -18.13 23.28 12.28
CA ASP A 510 -19.26 22.83 13.07
C ASP A 510 -18.71 21.96 14.20
N VAL A 511 -18.37 22.64 15.29
CA VAL A 511 -18.19 22.06 16.63
C VAL A 511 -19.59 21.94 17.25
#